data_808de43b132e80167cb646566d8f1ba3
#
_entry.id   808de43b132e80167cb646566d8f1ba3
#
_cell.length_a   1.000
_cell.length_b   1.000
_cell.length_c   1.000
_cell.angle_alpha   90.00
_cell.angle_beta   90.00
_cell.angle_gamma   90.00
#
_symmetry.space_group_name_H-M   'P 1'
#
loop_
_entity.id
_entity.type
_entity.pdbx_description
1 polymer ?
#
loop_
_entity_poly.entity_id
_entity_poly.type
_entity_poly.pdbx_seq_one_letter_code
_entity_poly.pdbx_strand_id
1 'polypeptide(L)'
;MEPLKHECGVAMIRLLKPLSYYQQKYGTWMYALNKLYLMMEKQHNRGQEGAGMACVKLGGKPGHEYMFRERAEGKNAVTEIFGKANANFKNLTPEQLTDAQYAKEELPFAGELYMGHLRYSTTGKSGIQYVHPFLRRNNWKAKNLCLCGNFNMTNVDEIFQELTRQGQSPRIYSDTYIMLELMGHRLDREVERNFIAAKAMEMQNTDITNYIEDHVKMSNVLKTTMKDFDGGYVVCGITGSGEMFSMRDPWGIRPAFYYKNDEIVVVASERPVLQTTFDLEAEEVQELMPGMALLVKKNGECTIERIMDQKGDSACSFERIYFSRGSDKDIYQERKQLGEQLTQPILKAVDYDVDHTVFSYIPNTAEVAYYGMLSGFKKYLNETKIEQIANLDHVPSKEELYEILGDFVRSEKIAWKDIKLRTFITEGNSRNDLASHVYDVTYGSIEPKVDNLVIIDDSIVRGTTLKESILRILDRLHPKKIVVVSSAPQIRYPDYYGIDMARLEEFCVFRAAIQLLKERKMSDIIEQTYEACKAELLKPKEEQINPVRAIYKPFTTEELNEKIVEMLRPEGMTTPIQLVFQSIEGLHEAIPKHKGDWYFTGHYPTPGGTKLCNQSFVNYIENVYHK
;
A
#
# COMPACT_ATOMS: atom_id res chain seq x y z
N MET A 1 -13.91 -14.28 5.30
CA MET A 1 -12.80 -14.01 4.37
C MET A 1 -12.34 -12.58 4.57
N GLU A 2 -11.11 -12.36 4.98
CA GLU A 2 -10.51 -11.05 4.98
C GLU A 2 -9.88 -10.86 3.60
N PRO A 3 -10.33 -9.89 2.79
CA PRO A 3 -9.58 -9.48 1.60
C PRO A 3 -8.18 -9.05 2.05
N LEU A 4 -7.21 -9.11 1.16
CA LEU A 4 -5.91 -8.47 1.36
C LEU A 4 -6.19 -7.07 1.88
N LYS A 5 -5.74 -6.81 3.09
CA LYS A 5 -5.99 -5.58 3.77
C LYS A 5 -5.00 -4.54 3.23
N HIS A 6 -5.44 -3.31 3.14
CA HIS A 6 -4.77 -2.23 2.41
C HIS A 6 -3.72 -1.54 3.27
N GLU A 7 -2.76 -0.90 2.63
CA GLU A 7 -1.73 -0.10 3.29
C GLU A 7 -2.25 1.20 3.88
N CYS A 8 -1.47 1.81 4.79
CA CYS A 8 -1.75 3.12 5.35
C CYS A 8 -1.69 4.23 4.28
N GLY A 9 -2.47 5.31 4.49
CA GLY A 9 -2.41 6.53 3.71
C GLY A 9 -1.94 7.71 4.56
N VAL A 10 -1.10 8.57 3.98
CA VAL A 10 -0.65 9.81 4.62
C VAL A 10 -1.09 11.03 3.82
N ALA A 11 -1.42 12.12 4.52
CA ALA A 11 -1.73 13.41 3.93
C ALA A 11 -1.15 14.51 4.81
N MET A 12 -0.48 15.50 4.21
CA MET A 12 0.00 16.69 4.91
C MET A 12 -0.28 17.94 4.11
N ILE A 13 -0.58 19.03 4.81
CA ILE A 13 -0.72 20.35 4.20
C ILE A 13 -0.13 21.43 5.10
N ARG A 14 0.72 22.28 4.53
CA ARG A 14 1.28 23.48 5.12
C ARG A 14 0.80 24.69 4.34
N LEU A 15 0.13 25.61 5.02
CA LEU A 15 -0.22 26.93 4.50
C LEU A 15 0.98 27.89 4.62
N LEU A 16 1.40 28.51 3.54
CA LEU A 16 2.53 29.45 3.51
C LEU A 16 2.13 30.90 3.69
N LYS A 17 0.84 31.20 3.63
CA LYS A 17 0.25 32.51 3.89
C LYS A 17 -0.58 32.49 5.17
N PRO A 18 -0.91 33.63 5.76
CA PRO A 18 -1.81 33.69 6.93
C PRO A 18 -3.23 33.26 6.57
N LEU A 19 -4.01 32.79 7.55
CA LEU A 19 -5.39 32.32 7.34
C LEU A 19 -6.28 33.36 6.64
N SER A 20 -6.07 34.65 6.91
CA SER A 20 -6.78 35.75 6.27
C SER A 20 -6.62 35.78 4.74
N TYR A 21 -5.47 35.35 4.23
CA TYR A 21 -5.24 35.24 2.78
C TYR A 21 -6.19 34.21 2.15
N TYR A 22 -6.35 33.05 2.78
CA TYR A 22 -7.24 31.99 2.29
C TYR A 22 -8.71 32.37 2.44
N GLN A 23 -9.06 33.11 3.52
CA GLN A 23 -10.39 33.70 3.67
C GLN A 23 -10.73 34.65 2.51
N GLN A 24 -9.81 35.51 2.11
CA GLN A 24 -10.01 36.43 0.99
C GLN A 24 -10.05 35.71 -0.36
N LYS A 25 -9.11 34.81 -0.61
CA LYS A 25 -8.96 34.18 -1.93
C LYS A 25 -9.96 33.08 -2.20
N TYR A 26 -10.23 32.23 -1.18
CA TYR A 26 -11.03 31.01 -1.30
C TYR A 26 -12.36 31.07 -0.52
N GLY A 27 -12.65 32.19 0.12
CA GLY A 27 -13.88 32.40 0.88
C GLY A 27 -13.93 31.71 2.25
N THR A 28 -12.83 31.06 2.67
CA THR A 28 -12.77 30.37 3.95
C THR A 28 -11.35 30.22 4.50
N TRP A 29 -11.15 30.51 5.78
CA TRP A 29 -9.93 30.22 6.50
C TRP A 29 -9.73 28.70 6.74
N MET A 30 -10.81 27.90 6.64
CA MET A 30 -10.78 26.43 6.78
C MET A 30 -10.22 25.73 5.53
N TYR A 31 -9.63 26.46 4.60
CA TYR A 31 -9.10 25.92 3.33
C TYR A 31 -8.28 24.64 3.52
N ALA A 32 -7.27 24.65 4.42
CA ALA A 32 -6.42 23.50 4.64
C ALA A 32 -7.16 22.33 5.30
N LEU A 33 -8.06 22.58 6.26
CA LEU A 33 -8.87 21.54 6.89
C LEU A 33 -9.78 20.84 5.87
N ASN A 34 -10.43 21.62 4.99
CA ASN A 34 -11.28 21.09 3.93
C ASN A 34 -10.47 20.30 2.88
N LYS A 35 -9.29 20.80 2.51
CA LYS A 35 -8.39 20.08 1.60
C LYS A 35 -7.84 18.80 2.20
N LEU A 36 -7.50 18.80 3.50
CA LEU A 36 -7.10 17.58 4.22
C LEU A 36 -8.20 16.52 4.20
N TYR A 37 -9.45 16.93 4.46
CA TYR A 37 -10.60 16.02 4.35
C TYR A 37 -10.68 15.36 2.98
N LEU A 38 -10.61 16.16 1.91
CA LEU A 38 -10.63 15.65 0.54
C LEU A 38 -9.44 14.73 0.24
N MET A 39 -8.23 15.07 0.69
CA MET A 39 -7.06 14.21 0.52
C MET A 39 -7.24 12.87 1.22
N MET A 40 -7.82 12.83 2.41
CA MET A 40 -8.07 11.60 3.14
C MET A 40 -9.19 10.78 2.49
N GLU A 41 -10.31 11.40 2.10
CA GLU A 41 -11.39 10.71 1.36
C GLU A 41 -10.92 10.16 0.01
N LYS A 42 -10.05 10.89 -0.69
CA LYS A 42 -9.46 10.42 -1.97
C LYS A 42 -8.51 9.23 -1.80
N GLN A 43 -8.06 8.95 -0.59
CA GLN A 43 -7.24 7.78 -0.25
C GLN A 43 -8.05 6.66 0.42
N HIS A 44 -9.38 6.59 0.22
CA HIS A 44 -10.25 5.57 0.81
C HIS A 44 -9.90 4.11 0.39
N ASN A 45 -9.13 3.94 -0.67
CA ASN A 45 -8.54 2.65 -1.05
C ASN A 45 -7.46 2.18 -0.06
N ARG A 46 -6.92 3.09 0.77
CA ARG A 46 -5.97 2.81 1.85
C ARG A 46 -6.68 2.83 3.19
N GLY A 47 -6.15 2.27 4.21
CA GLY A 47 -6.54 2.27 5.61
C GLY A 47 -8.01 2.53 5.95
N GLN A 48 -8.78 1.46 6.23
CA GLN A 48 -10.21 1.56 6.60
C GLN A 48 -10.50 1.15 8.05
N GLU A 49 -9.47 0.94 8.87
CA GLU A 49 -9.61 0.48 10.25
C GLU A 49 -9.55 1.61 11.27
N GLY A 50 -9.14 2.78 10.84
CA GLY A 50 -9.08 3.97 11.67
C GLY A 50 -8.51 5.15 10.90
N ALA A 51 -8.72 6.33 11.43
CA ALA A 51 -8.17 7.56 10.91
C ALA A 51 -7.79 8.51 12.03
N GLY A 52 -6.87 9.42 11.73
CA GLY A 52 -6.54 10.48 12.64
C GLY A 52 -5.99 11.70 11.94
N MET A 53 -6.10 12.82 12.59
CA MET A 53 -5.54 14.08 12.13
C MET A 53 -4.87 14.85 13.24
N ALA A 54 -3.91 15.71 12.90
CA ALA A 54 -3.33 16.68 13.80
C ALA A 54 -3.23 18.05 13.11
N CYS A 55 -3.23 19.09 13.92
CA CYS A 55 -3.09 20.47 13.47
C CYS A 55 -2.14 21.22 14.38
N VAL A 56 -1.31 22.10 13.83
CA VAL A 56 -0.46 23.02 14.58
C VAL A 56 -0.78 24.47 14.17
N LYS A 57 -1.02 25.30 15.19
CA LYS A 57 -1.14 26.75 15.06
C LYS A 57 0.24 27.39 15.21
N LEU A 58 0.69 28.13 14.22
CA LEU A 58 1.93 28.88 14.32
C LEU A 58 1.78 30.12 15.22
N GLY A 59 2.81 30.46 15.95
CA GLY A 59 2.82 31.65 16.79
C GLY A 59 1.91 31.61 18.03
N GLY A 60 1.46 30.42 18.45
CA GLY A 60 0.66 30.25 19.67
C GLY A 60 1.31 30.84 20.90
N LYS A 61 0.55 31.65 21.67
CA LYS A 61 1.02 32.29 22.90
C LYS A 61 1.08 31.30 24.07
N PRO A 62 1.96 31.49 25.05
CA PRO A 62 1.94 30.71 26.28
C PRO A 62 0.56 30.75 26.95
N GLY A 63 0.10 29.61 27.47
CA GLY A 63 -1.22 29.45 28.08
C GLY A 63 -2.33 29.01 27.12
N HIS A 64 -2.06 28.95 25.83
CA HIS A 64 -3.01 28.46 24.83
C HIS A 64 -2.50 27.16 24.19
N GLU A 65 -3.42 26.23 23.89
CA GLU A 65 -3.09 25.03 23.11
C GLU A 65 -2.79 25.40 21.66
N TYR A 66 -1.76 24.79 21.09
CA TYR A 66 -1.31 25.03 19.70
C TYR A 66 -1.16 23.75 18.88
N MET A 67 -1.26 22.56 19.51
CA MET A 67 -1.24 21.27 18.85
C MET A 67 -2.51 20.49 19.15
N PHE A 68 -3.31 20.27 18.16
CA PHE A 68 -4.59 19.57 18.25
C PHE A 68 -4.48 18.21 17.56
N ARG A 69 -5.16 17.21 18.08
CA ARG A 69 -5.19 15.86 17.51
C ARG A 69 -6.51 15.18 17.76
N GLU A 70 -7.10 14.59 16.70
CA GLU A 70 -8.26 13.71 16.79
C GLU A 70 -7.94 12.36 16.16
N ARG A 71 -8.53 11.30 16.72
CA ARG A 71 -8.41 9.93 16.24
C ARG A 71 -9.72 9.18 16.42
N ALA A 72 -9.98 8.25 15.48
CA ALA A 72 -11.15 7.36 15.57
C ALA A 72 -10.82 5.99 14.95
N GLU A 73 -11.58 4.98 15.33
CA GLU A 73 -11.50 3.62 14.80
C GLU A 73 -12.70 3.30 13.90
N GLY A 74 -12.51 2.34 13.02
CA GLY A 74 -13.56 1.81 12.15
C GLY A 74 -13.73 2.57 10.84
N LYS A 75 -14.69 2.10 10.05
CA LYS A 75 -14.88 2.53 8.65
C LYS A 75 -15.30 4.00 8.49
N ASN A 76 -15.95 4.58 9.51
CA ASN A 76 -16.42 5.95 9.49
C ASN A 76 -15.45 6.91 10.17
N ALA A 77 -14.23 6.46 10.47
CA ALA A 77 -13.27 7.22 11.28
C ALA A 77 -12.95 8.60 10.69
N VAL A 78 -12.84 8.74 9.36
CA VAL A 78 -12.61 10.03 8.69
C VAL A 78 -13.76 11.00 9.00
N THR A 79 -14.99 10.59 8.75
CA THR A 79 -16.17 11.42 9.05
C THR A 79 -16.25 11.78 10.53
N GLU A 80 -15.91 10.86 11.43
CA GLU A 80 -15.93 11.09 12.88
C GLU A 80 -14.91 12.14 13.32
N ILE A 81 -13.64 12.05 12.90
CA ILE A 81 -12.61 13.00 13.31
C ILE A 81 -12.89 14.42 12.79
N PHE A 82 -13.33 14.55 11.54
CA PHE A 82 -13.71 15.85 10.99
C PHE A 82 -15.01 16.37 11.60
N GLY A 83 -15.95 15.49 11.95
CA GLY A 83 -17.15 15.85 12.71
C GLY A 83 -16.82 16.44 14.08
N LYS A 84 -15.85 15.85 14.81
CA LYS A 84 -15.36 16.38 16.10
C LYS A 84 -14.67 17.73 15.93
N ALA A 85 -13.83 17.91 14.92
CA ALA A 85 -13.20 19.20 14.64
C ALA A 85 -14.25 20.27 14.29
N ASN A 86 -15.18 19.95 13.40
CA ASN A 86 -16.24 20.87 12.96
C ASN A 86 -17.24 21.20 14.08
N ALA A 87 -17.38 20.37 15.10
CA ALA A 87 -18.23 20.67 16.25
C ALA A 87 -17.82 21.96 16.99
N ASN A 88 -16.52 22.32 16.93
CA ASN A 88 -16.00 23.57 17.50
C ASN A 88 -16.51 24.82 16.76
N PHE A 89 -17.05 24.67 15.55
CA PHE A 89 -17.46 25.78 14.69
C PHE A 89 -18.98 25.95 14.59
N LYS A 90 -19.78 25.01 15.16
CA LYS A 90 -21.24 24.98 14.98
C LYS A 90 -21.98 26.18 15.59
N ASN A 91 -21.45 26.77 16.66
CA ASN A 91 -22.12 27.83 17.43
C ASN A 91 -21.54 29.22 17.13
N LEU A 92 -20.73 29.37 16.09
CA LEU A 92 -20.15 30.63 15.68
C LEU A 92 -21.17 31.50 14.95
N THR A 93 -21.12 32.84 15.20
CA THR A 93 -21.88 33.79 14.38
C THR A 93 -21.29 33.86 12.97
N PRO A 94 -22.07 34.33 11.97
CA PRO A 94 -21.54 34.53 10.61
C PRO A 94 -20.27 35.39 10.57
N GLU A 95 -20.18 36.42 11.41
CA GLU A 95 -19.03 37.30 11.54
C GLU A 95 -17.81 36.53 12.08
N GLN A 96 -17.99 35.76 13.17
CA GLN A 96 -16.92 34.94 13.74
C GLN A 96 -16.43 33.86 12.76
N LEU A 97 -17.34 33.27 11.97
CA LEU A 97 -17.03 32.23 10.98
C LEU A 97 -16.16 32.76 9.83
N THR A 98 -16.26 34.05 9.52
CA THR A 98 -15.48 34.71 8.47
C THR A 98 -14.24 35.44 9.00
N ASP A 99 -14.12 35.59 10.33
CA ASP A 99 -12.98 36.25 10.97
C ASP A 99 -11.81 35.26 11.14
N ALA A 100 -10.85 35.33 10.22
CA ALA A 100 -9.65 34.48 10.24
C ALA A 100 -8.73 34.75 11.44
N GLN A 101 -8.73 36.00 11.97
CA GLN A 101 -7.93 36.35 13.15
C GLN A 101 -8.56 35.75 14.41
N TYR A 102 -9.85 35.90 14.58
CA TYR A 102 -10.59 35.26 15.67
C TYR A 102 -10.42 33.72 15.64
N ALA A 103 -10.56 33.12 14.45
CA ALA A 103 -10.36 31.69 14.28
C ALA A 103 -8.93 31.26 14.70
N LYS A 104 -7.93 32.02 14.26
CA LYS A 104 -6.53 31.75 14.62
C LYS A 104 -6.27 31.83 16.13
N GLU A 105 -6.86 32.77 16.82
CA GLU A 105 -6.61 32.97 18.24
C GLU A 105 -7.44 32.01 19.10
N GLU A 106 -8.72 31.85 18.82
CA GLU A 106 -9.66 31.21 19.72
C GLU A 106 -10.06 29.77 19.33
N LEU A 107 -10.06 29.42 18.04
CA LEU A 107 -10.67 28.17 17.61
C LEU A 107 -9.67 27.01 17.55
N PRO A 108 -9.99 25.84 18.10
CA PRO A 108 -9.24 24.60 17.86
C PRO A 108 -9.18 24.29 16.36
N PHE A 109 -8.12 23.61 15.92
CA PHE A 109 -7.95 23.23 14.51
C PHE A 109 -7.92 24.38 13.48
N ALA A 110 -7.82 25.64 13.90
CA ALA A 110 -7.61 26.78 13.02
C ALA A 110 -6.11 27.12 12.92
N GLY A 111 -5.35 26.28 12.25
CA GLY A 111 -3.89 26.39 12.14
C GLY A 111 -3.38 26.39 10.71
N GLU A 112 -2.08 26.39 10.55
CA GLU A 112 -1.39 26.42 9.26
C GLU A 112 -0.76 25.10 8.85
N LEU A 113 -0.57 24.16 9.80
CA LEU A 113 -0.05 22.82 9.53
C LEU A 113 -1.09 21.78 9.87
N TYR A 114 -1.27 20.86 8.94
CA TYR A 114 -2.17 19.71 9.14
C TYR A 114 -1.50 18.43 8.70
N MET A 115 -1.86 17.36 9.39
CA MET A 115 -1.44 15.99 9.12
C MET A 115 -2.66 15.09 9.23
N GLY A 116 -2.85 14.21 8.26
CA GLY A 116 -3.88 13.17 8.23
C GLY A 116 -3.29 11.79 8.00
N HIS A 117 -3.92 10.78 8.58
CA HIS A 117 -3.52 9.39 8.44
C HIS A 117 -4.72 8.47 8.34
N LEU A 118 -4.66 7.54 7.41
CA LEU A 118 -5.59 6.42 7.26
C LEU A 118 -4.88 5.15 7.69
N ARG A 119 -5.40 4.50 8.72
CA ARG A 119 -4.76 3.35 9.33
C ARG A 119 -5.22 2.05 8.72
N TYR A 120 -4.23 1.22 8.46
CA TYR A 120 -4.37 -0.20 8.25
C TYR A 120 -3.49 -0.98 9.27
N SER A 121 -4.00 -2.05 9.86
CA SER A 121 -3.27 -2.87 10.85
C SER A 121 -2.66 -4.10 10.20
N THR A 122 -1.34 -4.13 10.07
CA THR A 122 -0.60 -5.28 9.53
C THR A 122 -0.27 -6.32 10.61
N THR A 123 -0.21 -5.92 11.89
CA THR A 123 0.25 -6.78 12.99
C THR A 123 -0.87 -7.31 13.88
N GLY A 124 -2.13 -7.15 13.48
CA GLY A 124 -3.29 -7.65 14.25
C GLY A 124 -3.60 -6.94 15.57
N LYS A 125 -2.84 -5.91 15.96
CA LYS A 125 -3.14 -5.09 17.14
C LYS A 125 -4.15 -4.01 16.77
N SER A 126 -5.35 -4.09 17.32
CA SER A 126 -6.42 -3.09 17.21
C SER A 126 -6.48 -2.20 18.45
N GLY A 127 -7.20 -1.10 18.36
CA GLY A 127 -7.41 -0.15 19.43
C GLY A 127 -6.92 1.25 19.11
N ILE A 128 -7.59 2.24 19.68
CA ILE A 128 -7.31 3.67 19.46
C ILE A 128 -5.85 4.05 19.79
N GLN A 129 -5.20 3.30 20.67
CA GLN A 129 -3.80 3.53 21.03
C GLN A 129 -2.84 3.29 19.86
N TYR A 130 -3.25 2.56 18.82
CA TYR A 130 -2.44 2.28 17.63
C TYR A 130 -2.82 3.15 16.43
N VAL A 131 -3.83 4.01 16.56
CA VAL A 131 -4.24 4.92 15.49
C VAL A 131 -3.32 6.13 15.45
N HIS A 132 -2.72 6.41 14.29
CA HIS A 132 -1.93 7.62 14.07
C HIS A 132 -2.83 8.87 13.95
N PRO A 133 -2.27 10.08 14.16
CA PRO A 133 -0.89 10.42 14.53
C PRO A 133 -0.58 10.17 16.00
N PHE A 134 0.67 9.84 16.29
CA PHE A 134 1.22 9.78 17.64
C PHE A 134 1.79 11.13 18.05
N LEU A 135 1.57 11.54 19.30
CA LEU A 135 1.98 12.84 19.81
C LEU A 135 2.85 12.68 21.06
N ARG A 136 4.07 13.22 21.01
CA ARG A 136 4.97 13.41 22.13
C ARG A 136 4.87 14.87 22.58
N ARG A 137 4.57 15.08 23.86
CA ARG A 137 4.42 16.41 24.45
C ARG A 137 5.58 16.78 25.36
N ASN A 138 5.94 18.05 25.34
CA ASN A 138 6.97 18.66 26.18
C ASN A 138 6.62 20.14 26.42
N ASN A 139 7.16 20.76 27.49
CA ASN A 139 6.97 22.20 27.75
C ASN A 139 7.70 23.10 26.73
N TRP A 140 8.73 22.60 26.07
CA TRP A 140 9.38 23.29 24.96
C TRP A 140 8.65 22.98 23.66
N LYS A 141 8.17 24.00 22.95
CA LYS A 141 7.47 23.82 21.66
C LYS A 141 8.28 22.99 20.67
N ALA A 142 9.59 23.32 20.54
CA ALA A 142 10.50 22.63 19.62
C ALA A 142 10.73 21.15 19.96
N LYS A 143 10.43 20.70 21.19
CA LYS A 143 10.50 19.29 21.61
C LYS A 143 9.18 18.52 21.43
N ASN A 144 8.08 19.20 21.11
CA ASN A 144 6.83 18.53 20.77
C ASN A 144 6.90 17.97 19.36
N LEU A 145 6.52 16.72 19.21
CA LEU A 145 6.60 16.00 17.95
C LEU A 145 5.33 15.17 17.73
N CYS A 146 4.72 15.33 16.56
CA CYS A 146 3.61 14.51 16.10
C CYS A 146 4.04 13.74 14.86
N LEU A 147 3.85 12.40 14.84
CA LEU A 147 4.25 11.52 13.76
C LEU A 147 3.09 10.68 13.24
N CYS A 148 3.09 10.49 11.94
CA CYS A 148 2.36 9.42 11.26
C CYS A 148 3.20 8.86 10.10
N GLY A 149 2.76 7.77 9.50
CA GLY A 149 3.44 7.27 8.32
C GLY A 149 2.83 6.00 7.75
N ASN A 150 3.23 5.69 6.54
CA ASN A 150 3.03 4.40 5.90
C ASN A 150 4.34 3.63 5.99
N PHE A 151 4.43 2.68 6.91
CA PHE A 151 5.65 1.96 7.17
C PHE A 151 5.44 0.64 7.89
N ASN A 152 6.43 -0.24 7.77
CA ASN A 152 6.64 -1.35 8.66
C ASN A 152 8.14 -1.55 8.86
N MET A 153 8.55 -1.62 10.12
CA MET A 153 9.94 -1.77 10.51
C MET A 153 10.25 -3.23 10.77
N THR A 154 11.32 -3.73 10.19
CA THR A 154 11.78 -5.12 10.39
C THR A 154 12.60 -5.29 11.66
N ASN A 155 13.05 -4.18 12.26
CA ASN A 155 13.96 -4.17 13.40
C ASN A 155 13.42 -3.43 14.64
N VAL A 156 12.13 -3.50 14.87
CA VAL A 156 11.46 -2.89 16.04
C VAL A 156 12.10 -3.32 17.35
N ASP A 157 12.41 -4.63 17.49
CA ASP A 157 13.03 -5.20 18.69
C ASP A 157 14.42 -4.59 18.96
N GLU A 158 15.21 -4.42 17.92
CA GLU A 158 16.57 -3.86 18.01
C GLU A 158 16.52 -2.40 18.50
N ILE A 159 15.60 -1.60 17.95
CA ILE A 159 15.40 -0.21 18.33
C ILE A 159 14.86 -0.12 19.78
N PHE A 160 13.91 -0.99 20.15
CA PHE A 160 13.39 -1.04 21.51
C PHE A 160 14.47 -1.34 22.53
N GLN A 161 15.32 -2.34 22.26
CA GLN A 161 16.45 -2.67 23.12
C GLN A 161 17.47 -1.53 23.22
N GLU A 162 17.72 -0.82 22.11
CA GLU A 162 18.63 0.33 22.12
C GLU A 162 18.08 1.47 22.98
N LEU A 163 16.81 1.80 22.88
CA LEU A 163 16.16 2.80 23.75
C LEU A 163 16.27 2.39 25.22
N THR A 164 16.05 1.13 25.52
CA THR A 164 16.15 0.60 26.90
C THR A 164 17.60 0.66 27.42
N ARG A 165 18.60 0.32 26.62
CA ARG A 165 20.03 0.46 26.97
C ARG A 165 20.44 1.91 27.24
N GLN A 166 19.79 2.86 26.57
CA GLN A 166 19.98 4.29 26.80
C GLN A 166 19.23 4.81 28.03
N GLY A 167 18.59 3.95 28.82
CA GLY A 167 17.87 4.29 30.05
C GLY A 167 16.43 4.77 29.82
N GLN A 168 15.89 4.64 28.59
CA GLN A 168 14.51 4.98 28.31
C GLN A 168 13.57 3.81 28.63
N SER A 169 12.31 4.10 28.92
CA SER A 169 11.26 3.12 29.21
C SER A 169 10.04 3.34 28.30
N PRO A 170 10.11 2.92 27.02
CA PRO A 170 8.98 3.05 26.11
C PRO A 170 7.72 2.34 26.65
N ARG A 171 6.59 3.04 26.70
CA ARG A 171 5.36 2.53 27.34
C ARG A 171 4.54 1.62 26.44
N ILE A 172 4.70 1.73 25.14
CA ILE A 172 3.95 0.97 24.15
C ILE A 172 4.93 0.28 23.21
N TYR A 173 4.77 -1.03 23.08
CA TYR A 173 5.52 -1.81 22.10
C TYR A 173 4.80 -1.77 20.75
N SER A 174 5.09 -0.75 19.98
CA SER A 174 4.68 -0.63 18.56
C SER A 174 5.77 0.13 17.80
N ASP A 175 5.89 -0.15 16.51
CA ASP A 175 6.86 0.48 15.62
C ASP A 175 6.74 2.01 15.65
N THR A 176 5.54 2.55 15.49
CA THR A 176 5.29 4.00 15.49
C THR A 176 5.68 4.66 16.82
N TYR A 177 5.32 4.04 17.94
CA TYR A 177 5.64 4.62 19.25
C TYR A 177 7.14 4.60 19.52
N ILE A 178 7.81 3.50 19.19
CA ILE A 178 9.25 3.35 19.34
C ILE A 178 9.98 4.34 18.43
N MET A 179 9.52 4.51 17.19
CA MET A 179 10.05 5.49 16.25
C MET A 179 9.89 6.93 16.77
N LEU A 180 8.71 7.26 17.33
CA LEU A 180 8.44 8.55 17.95
C LEU A 180 9.42 8.84 19.09
N GLU A 181 9.67 7.87 19.98
CA GLU A 181 10.57 8.05 21.12
C GLU A 181 12.02 8.18 20.67
N LEU A 182 12.47 7.37 19.71
CA LEU A 182 13.82 7.48 19.15
C LEU A 182 14.03 8.84 18.49
N MET A 183 13.12 9.26 17.62
CA MET A 183 13.20 10.55 16.92
C MET A 183 13.07 11.71 17.91
N GLY A 184 12.19 11.61 18.90
CA GLY A 184 12.02 12.58 19.97
C GLY A 184 13.29 12.77 20.79
N HIS A 185 14.00 11.68 21.09
CA HIS A 185 15.30 11.74 21.76
C HIS A 185 16.37 12.46 20.92
N ARG A 186 16.39 12.21 19.61
CA ARG A 186 17.31 12.94 18.69
C ARG A 186 16.95 14.43 18.61
N LEU A 187 15.68 14.75 18.58
CA LEU A 187 15.17 16.12 18.61
C LEU A 187 15.53 16.84 19.92
N ASP A 188 15.40 16.17 21.06
CA ASP A 188 15.82 16.72 22.37
C ASP A 188 17.29 17.15 22.37
N ARG A 189 18.18 16.32 21.81
CA ARG A 189 19.61 16.64 21.69
C ARG A 189 19.88 17.82 20.76
N GLU A 190 19.13 17.92 19.66
CA GLU A 190 19.24 19.05 18.72
C GLU A 190 18.79 20.36 19.40
N VAL A 191 17.69 20.34 20.12
CA VAL A 191 17.17 21.48 20.89
C VAL A 191 18.14 21.88 21.99
N GLU A 192 18.69 20.91 22.73
CA GLU A 192 19.68 21.18 23.82
C GLU A 192 20.96 21.83 23.30
N ARG A 193 21.45 21.39 22.15
CA ARG A 193 22.63 22.01 21.51
C ARG A 193 22.37 23.49 21.19
N ASN A 194 21.20 23.82 20.65
CA ASN A 194 20.81 25.19 20.35
C ASN A 194 20.54 26.01 21.62
N PHE A 195 20.01 25.40 22.69
CA PHE A 195 19.86 26.04 23.99
C PHE A 195 21.21 26.45 24.57
N ILE A 196 22.18 25.55 24.55
CA ILE A 196 23.56 25.84 25.02
C ILE A 196 24.19 26.98 24.21
N ALA A 197 24.01 26.96 22.86
CA ALA A 197 24.51 28.02 22.00
C ALA A 197 23.88 29.40 22.31
N ALA A 198 22.53 29.43 22.49
CA ALA A 198 21.83 30.66 22.87
C ALA A 198 22.30 31.20 24.22
N LYS A 199 22.55 30.32 25.22
CA LYS A 199 23.08 30.70 26.51
C LYS A 199 24.51 31.25 26.44
N ALA A 200 25.34 30.68 25.58
CA ALA A 200 26.69 31.17 25.32
C ALA A 200 26.71 32.58 24.67
N MET A 201 25.62 32.95 23.99
CA MET A 201 25.37 34.28 23.43
C MET A 201 24.68 35.22 24.42
N GLU A 202 24.56 34.83 25.70
CA GLU A 202 23.90 35.60 26.78
C GLU A 202 22.42 35.90 26.54
N MET A 203 21.74 35.17 25.62
CA MET A 203 20.33 35.32 25.36
C MET A 203 19.47 34.96 26.57
N GLN A 204 18.30 35.59 26.71
CA GLN A 204 17.40 35.40 27.86
C GLN A 204 15.93 35.27 27.40
N ASN A 205 15.10 34.65 28.27
CA ASN A 205 13.66 34.58 28.11
C ASN A 205 13.21 34.01 26.74
N THR A 206 12.32 34.71 26.06
CA THR A 206 11.77 34.33 24.77
C THR A 206 12.77 34.33 23.61
N ASP A 207 13.89 35.07 23.73
CA ASP A 207 14.92 35.08 22.70
C ASP A 207 15.62 33.73 22.58
N ILE A 208 15.75 32.98 23.69
CA ILE A 208 16.24 31.61 23.65
C ILE A 208 15.30 30.72 22.86
N THR A 209 13.99 30.84 23.10
CA THR A 209 12.98 30.06 22.37
C THR A 209 13.00 30.36 20.89
N ASN A 210 13.03 31.65 20.53
CA ASN A 210 13.10 32.08 19.12
C ASN A 210 14.38 31.55 18.47
N TYR A 211 15.53 31.69 19.13
CA TYR A 211 16.79 31.17 18.63
C TYR A 211 16.72 29.66 18.35
N ILE A 212 16.20 28.87 19.30
CA ILE A 212 16.04 27.42 19.13
C ILE A 212 15.15 27.12 17.93
N GLU A 213 13.95 27.74 17.86
CA GLU A 213 12.99 27.51 16.80
C GLU A 213 13.53 27.86 15.41
N ASP A 214 14.40 28.86 15.30
CA ASP A 214 15.02 29.30 14.04
C ASP A 214 16.27 28.47 13.66
N HIS A 215 16.90 27.77 14.63
CA HIS A 215 18.18 27.07 14.41
C HIS A 215 18.10 25.54 14.55
N VAL A 216 16.96 24.95 14.94
CA VAL A 216 16.78 23.49 14.91
C VAL A 216 16.95 23.01 13.48
N LYS A 217 17.85 22.05 13.29
CA LYS A 217 18.08 21.40 11.99
C LYS A 217 17.43 20.03 11.96
N MET A 218 16.20 20.00 11.46
CA MET A 218 15.43 18.75 11.34
C MET A 218 16.17 17.71 10.48
N SER A 219 16.92 18.13 9.45
CA SER A 219 17.75 17.23 8.65
C SER A 219 18.77 16.45 9.48
N ASN A 220 19.36 17.05 10.53
CA ASN A 220 20.28 16.34 11.44
C ASN A 220 19.54 15.29 12.28
N VAL A 221 18.34 15.63 12.76
CA VAL A 221 17.47 14.71 13.51
C VAL A 221 17.14 13.50 12.64
N LEU A 222 16.71 13.74 11.39
CA LEU A 222 16.35 12.68 10.45
C LEU A 222 17.57 11.82 10.06
N LYS A 223 18.71 12.43 9.74
CA LYS A 223 19.95 11.70 9.41
C LYS A 223 20.39 10.76 10.53
N THR A 224 20.32 11.21 11.76
CA THR A 224 20.70 10.38 12.92
C THR A 224 19.68 9.31 13.25
N THR A 225 18.39 9.55 12.98
CA THR A 225 17.32 8.58 13.21
C THR A 225 17.29 7.50 12.13
N MET A 226 17.40 7.90 10.86
CA MET A 226 17.27 6.98 9.71
C MET A 226 18.37 5.91 9.67
N LYS A 227 19.52 6.16 10.30
CA LYS A 227 20.62 5.18 10.42
C LYS A 227 20.19 3.89 11.12
N ASP A 228 19.27 4.01 12.07
CA ASP A 228 18.84 2.92 12.92
C ASP A 228 17.64 2.17 12.34
N PHE A 229 17.09 2.65 11.21
CA PHE A 229 15.88 2.08 10.61
C PHE A 229 16.20 1.01 9.56
N ASP A 230 15.55 -0.13 9.70
CA ASP A 230 15.47 -1.20 8.70
C ASP A 230 13.99 -1.47 8.39
N GLY A 231 13.61 -1.38 7.13
CA GLY A 231 12.22 -1.54 6.71
C GLY A 231 11.85 -0.68 5.50
N GLY A 232 10.57 -0.72 5.13
CA GLY A 232 9.98 0.16 4.12
C GLY A 232 9.15 1.24 4.80
N TYR A 233 9.43 2.52 4.54
CA TYR A 233 8.76 3.60 5.25
C TYR A 233 8.67 4.93 4.50
N VAL A 234 7.52 5.59 4.70
CA VAL A 234 7.36 7.03 4.56
C VAL A 234 6.91 7.55 5.92
N VAL A 235 7.72 8.38 6.55
CA VAL A 235 7.43 8.97 7.86
C VAL A 235 7.19 10.46 7.70
N CYS A 236 6.06 10.91 8.22
CA CYS A 236 5.63 12.30 8.22
C CYS A 236 5.59 12.85 9.64
N GLY A 237 6.05 14.08 9.84
CA GLY A 237 6.08 14.70 11.15
C GLY A 237 5.85 16.20 11.12
N ILE A 238 5.30 16.69 12.24
CA ILE A 238 5.16 18.12 12.55
C ILE A 238 5.64 18.39 13.96
N THR A 239 6.34 19.49 14.16
CA THR A 239 6.81 19.93 15.49
C THR A 239 5.90 21.02 16.07
N GLY A 240 5.95 21.19 17.37
CA GLY A 240 5.21 22.30 18.03
C GLY A 240 5.72 23.68 17.66
N SER A 241 6.96 23.80 17.17
CA SER A 241 7.53 25.06 16.63
C SER A 241 7.06 25.38 15.22
N GLY A 242 6.47 24.41 14.51
CA GLY A 242 5.91 24.64 13.19
C GLY A 242 6.75 24.13 12.03
N GLU A 243 7.69 23.24 12.29
CA GLU A 243 8.37 22.52 11.22
C GLU A 243 7.55 21.34 10.76
N MET A 244 7.62 21.03 9.48
CA MET A 244 6.99 19.90 8.82
C MET A 244 8.03 19.12 8.06
N PHE A 245 7.94 17.80 8.10
CA PHE A 245 8.77 16.94 7.26
C PHE A 245 8.04 15.70 6.77
N SER A 246 8.51 15.20 5.62
CA SER A 246 8.20 13.87 5.12
C SER A 246 9.49 13.23 4.64
N MET A 247 9.85 12.04 5.10
CA MET A 247 11.03 11.31 4.66
C MET A 247 10.67 9.94 4.11
N ARG A 248 11.43 9.49 3.10
CA ARG A 248 11.25 8.20 2.44
C ARG A 248 12.45 7.29 2.65
N ASP A 249 12.21 5.99 2.80
CA ASP A 249 13.24 4.97 2.97
C ASP A 249 14.26 4.97 1.80
N PRO A 250 15.50 4.51 2.05
CA PRO A 250 16.59 4.58 1.06
C PRO A 250 16.49 3.55 -0.06
N TRP A 251 15.58 2.58 0.00
CA TRP A 251 15.27 1.64 -1.08
C TRP A 251 14.05 2.06 -1.91
N GLY A 252 13.29 3.08 -1.42
CA GLY A 252 12.10 3.59 -2.07
C GLY A 252 10.91 2.64 -2.03
N ILE A 253 10.85 1.76 -1.04
CA ILE A 253 9.82 0.73 -0.92
C ILE A 253 8.42 1.34 -0.91
N ARG A 254 8.19 2.39 -0.10
CA ARG A 254 6.90 3.07 0.02
C ARG A 254 6.84 4.34 -0.83
N PRO A 255 5.70 4.62 -1.50
CA PRO A 255 5.54 5.82 -2.31
C PRO A 255 5.21 7.06 -1.47
N ALA A 256 5.72 8.21 -1.88
CA ALA A 256 5.33 9.51 -1.38
C ALA A 256 5.41 10.55 -2.50
N PHE A 257 4.40 11.40 -2.58
CA PHE A 257 4.29 12.45 -3.58
C PHE A 257 4.09 13.79 -2.89
N TYR A 258 4.59 14.86 -3.51
CA TYR A 258 4.42 16.21 -2.99
C TYR A 258 4.18 17.22 -4.11
N TYR A 259 3.59 18.34 -3.73
CA TYR A 259 3.46 19.54 -4.55
C TYR A 259 3.75 20.76 -3.68
N LYS A 260 4.34 21.79 -4.26
CA LYS A 260 4.59 23.06 -3.59
C LYS A 260 4.45 24.23 -4.57
N ASN A 261 3.89 25.32 -4.06
CA ASN A 261 3.87 26.62 -4.71
C ASN A 261 4.12 27.73 -3.66
N ASP A 262 3.79 28.97 -3.96
CA ASP A 262 3.95 30.11 -3.05
C ASP A 262 2.87 30.18 -1.94
N GLU A 263 1.85 29.32 -1.99
CA GLU A 263 0.73 29.29 -1.04
C GLU A 263 0.76 28.06 -0.14
N ILE A 264 1.11 26.91 -0.69
CA ILE A 264 1.00 25.62 0.01
C ILE A 264 2.19 24.68 -0.26
N VAL A 265 2.46 23.81 0.70
CA VAL A 265 3.22 22.57 0.52
C VAL A 265 2.33 21.41 0.95
N VAL A 266 2.18 20.40 0.08
CA VAL A 266 1.33 19.23 0.34
C VAL A 266 2.06 17.94 0.05
N VAL A 267 1.73 16.90 0.82
CA VAL A 267 2.27 15.53 0.68
C VAL A 267 1.13 14.54 0.73
N ALA A 268 1.17 13.50 -0.10
CA ALA A 268 0.25 12.37 -0.04
C ALA A 268 0.95 11.06 -0.44
N SER A 269 0.35 9.93 -0.09
CA SER A 269 0.85 8.61 -0.52
C SER A 269 0.68 8.36 -2.01
N GLU A 270 -0.26 9.03 -2.68
CA GLU A 270 -0.61 8.79 -4.08
C GLU A 270 -0.70 10.11 -4.88
N ARG A 271 -0.14 10.11 -6.09
CA ARG A 271 -0.18 11.26 -7.02
C ARG A 271 -1.60 11.73 -7.37
N PRO A 272 -2.57 10.85 -7.71
CA PRO A 272 -3.92 11.28 -8.07
C PRO A 272 -4.67 12.00 -6.95
N VAL A 273 -4.28 11.77 -5.69
CA VAL A 273 -4.86 12.48 -4.54
C VAL A 273 -4.55 13.97 -4.61
N LEU A 274 -3.29 14.31 -4.89
CA LEU A 274 -2.87 15.70 -5.05
C LEU A 274 -3.47 16.33 -6.32
N GLN A 275 -3.42 15.61 -7.44
CA GLN A 275 -3.98 16.07 -8.70
C GLN A 275 -5.46 16.45 -8.56
N THR A 276 -6.28 15.57 -8.05
CA THR A 276 -7.73 15.80 -7.96
C THR A 276 -8.14 16.73 -6.82
N THR A 277 -7.31 16.90 -5.78
CA THR A 277 -7.62 17.83 -4.68
C THR A 277 -7.27 19.27 -5.02
N PHE A 278 -6.23 19.48 -5.82
CA PHE A 278 -5.68 20.80 -6.10
C PHE A 278 -5.74 21.20 -7.59
N ASP A 279 -6.43 20.42 -8.43
CA ASP A 279 -6.53 20.65 -9.89
C ASP A 279 -5.15 20.75 -10.56
N LEU A 280 -4.29 19.74 -10.35
CA LEU A 280 -2.92 19.71 -10.86
C LEU A 280 -2.78 18.74 -12.03
N GLU A 281 -1.91 19.09 -12.96
CA GLU A 281 -1.42 18.15 -13.96
C GLU A 281 -0.47 17.11 -13.33
N ALA A 282 -0.31 15.97 -14.00
CA ALA A 282 0.51 14.89 -13.45
C ALA A 282 1.99 15.29 -13.27
N GLU A 283 2.48 16.16 -14.13
CA GLU A 283 3.86 16.66 -14.18
C GLU A 283 4.18 17.67 -13.07
N GLU A 284 3.16 18.30 -12.49
CA GLU A 284 3.31 19.25 -11.39
C GLU A 284 3.53 18.52 -10.05
N VAL A 285 3.02 17.28 -9.92
CA VAL A 285 3.17 16.47 -8.71
C VAL A 285 4.49 15.70 -8.78
N GLN A 286 5.36 15.94 -7.82
CA GLN A 286 6.68 15.33 -7.74
C GLN A 286 6.68 14.10 -6.83
N GLU A 287 7.46 13.09 -7.17
CA GLU A 287 7.74 11.96 -6.29
C GLU A 287 8.89 12.31 -5.33
N LEU A 288 8.74 12.00 -4.06
CA LEU A 288 9.84 12.09 -3.10
C LEU A 288 10.79 10.91 -3.32
N MET A 289 12.01 11.19 -3.73
CA MET A 289 12.98 10.17 -4.10
C MET A 289 13.50 9.37 -2.88
N PRO A 290 13.99 8.13 -3.08
CA PRO A 290 14.53 7.30 -2.01
C PRO A 290 15.65 8.00 -1.22
N GLY A 291 15.59 7.90 0.11
CA GLY A 291 16.57 8.53 1.01
C GLY A 291 16.47 10.04 1.14
N MET A 292 15.46 10.66 0.51
CA MET A 292 15.24 12.10 0.58
C MET A 292 14.20 12.44 1.65
N ALA A 293 14.27 13.68 2.13
CA ALA A 293 13.22 14.29 2.94
C ALA A 293 12.81 15.65 2.38
N LEU A 294 11.50 15.89 2.38
CA LEU A 294 10.91 17.21 2.23
C LEU A 294 10.88 17.85 3.62
N LEU A 295 11.43 19.04 3.74
CA LEU A 295 11.53 19.80 4.99
C LEU A 295 10.90 21.17 4.78
N VAL A 296 10.01 21.58 5.69
CA VAL A 296 9.43 22.93 5.69
C VAL A 296 9.69 23.53 7.06
N LYS A 297 10.43 24.64 7.08
CA LYS A 297 10.73 25.38 8.32
C LYS A 297 9.53 26.19 8.79
N LYS A 298 9.60 26.67 10.03
CA LYS A 298 8.59 27.57 10.62
C LYS A 298 8.27 28.78 9.71
N ASN A 299 9.26 29.37 9.06
CA ASN A 299 9.10 30.51 8.16
C ASN A 299 8.52 30.17 6.78
N GLY A 300 8.26 28.88 6.50
CA GLY A 300 7.72 28.40 5.22
C GLY A 300 8.78 28.04 4.17
N GLU A 301 10.07 28.21 4.46
CA GLU A 301 11.14 27.72 3.57
C GLU A 301 11.04 26.22 3.39
N CYS A 302 10.90 25.77 2.14
CA CYS A 302 10.75 24.37 1.79
C CYS A 302 11.97 23.87 1.00
N THR A 303 12.65 22.87 1.53
CA THR A 303 13.81 22.21 0.91
C THR A 303 13.58 20.71 0.75
N ILE A 304 14.24 20.12 -0.25
CA ILE A 304 14.34 18.67 -0.42
C ILE A 304 15.79 18.31 -0.18
N GLU A 305 16.05 17.54 0.88
CA GLU A 305 17.41 17.22 1.30
C GLU A 305 17.67 15.71 1.27
N ARG A 306 18.88 15.34 0.89
CA ARG A 306 19.35 13.96 1.02
C ARG A 306 19.65 13.66 2.48
N ILE A 307 18.89 12.73 3.04
CA ILE A 307 19.05 12.29 4.44
C ILE A 307 19.93 11.05 4.51
N MET A 308 19.79 10.14 3.57
CA MET A 308 20.59 8.93 3.40
C MET A 308 20.83 8.66 1.93
N ASP A 309 21.97 8.09 1.59
CA ASP A 309 22.22 7.64 0.23
C ASP A 309 21.23 6.56 -0.17
N GLN A 310 20.78 6.60 -1.41
CA GLN A 310 19.93 5.57 -1.98
C GLN A 310 20.69 4.23 -1.94
N LYS A 311 20.06 3.19 -1.38
CA LYS A 311 20.66 1.86 -1.24
C LYS A 311 20.20 0.88 -2.31
N GLY A 312 19.12 1.18 -3.01
CA GLY A 312 18.57 0.34 -4.06
C GLY A 312 17.40 1.01 -4.77
N ASP A 313 16.83 0.29 -5.73
CA ASP A 313 15.59 0.63 -6.43
C ASP A 313 14.63 -0.55 -6.23
N SER A 314 13.95 -0.54 -5.07
CA SER A 314 13.08 -1.63 -4.63
C SER A 314 11.67 -1.13 -4.33
N ALA A 315 11.21 -0.14 -5.12
CA ALA A 315 9.85 0.33 -5.04
C ALA A 315 8.86 -0.83 -5.24
N CYS A 316 7.90 -0.95 -4.33
CA CYS A 316 6.98 -2.07 -4.26
C CYS A 316 6.14 -2.19 -5.54
N SER A 317 6.25 -3.31 -6.26
CA SER A 317 5.45 -3.58 -7.46
C SER A 317 3.97 -3.85 -7.12
N PHE A 318 3.67 -4.35 -5.92
CA PHE A 318 2.29 -4.54 -5.45
C PHE A 318 1.51 -3.23 -5.29
N GLU A 319 2.20 -2.12 -5.03
CA GLU A 319 1.60 -0.79 -5.10
C GLU A 319 1.00 -0.52 -6.48
N ARG A 320 1.65 -0.98 -7.53
CA ARG A 320 1.22 -0.81 -8.92
C ARG A 320 0.15 -1.81 -9.33
N ILE A 321 0.31 -3.07 -8.90
CA ILE A 321 -0.64 -4.14 -9.22
C ILE A 321 -1.98 -3.92 -8.51
N TYR A 322 -1.95 -3.56 -7.22
CA TYR A 322 -3.13 -3.64 -6.36
C TYR A 322 -3.45 -2.37 -5.55
N PHE A 323 -2.52 -1.87 -4.70
CA PHE A 323 -2.88 -0.90 -3.65
C PHE A 323 -3.19 0.49 -4.17
N SER A 324 -2.34 1.05 -5.02
CA SER A 324 -2.50 2.40 -5.52
C SER A 324 -3.66 2.52 -6.51
N ARG A 325 -4.20 3.72 -6.61
CA ARG A 325 -5.37 4.00 -7.47
C ARG A 325 -5.06 3.76 -8.94
N GLY A 326 -5.92 3.00 -9.59
CA GLY A 326 -5.85 2.74 -11.03
C GLY A 326 -6.13 3.96 -11.92
N SER A 327 -6.54 5.10 -11.34
CA SER A 327 -6.69 6.38 -12.05
C SER A 327 -5.38 7.15 -12.22
N ASP A 328 -4.26 6.68 -11.64
CA ASP A 328 -2.93 7.20 -11.95
C ASP A 328 -2.55 6.84 -13.39
N LYS A 329 -2.03 7.82 -14.16
CA LYS A 329 -1.75 7.62 -15.59
C LYS A 329 -0.75 6.49 -15.86
N ASP A 330 0.28 6.37 -15.02
CA ASP A 330 1.31 5.34 -15.20
C ASP A 330 0.78 3.98 -14.75
N ILE A 331 0.11 3.91 -13.59
CA ILE A 331 -0.50 2.68 -13.06
C ILE A 331 -1.54 2.12 -14.03
N TYR A 332 -2.35 2.99 -14.63
CA TYR A 332 -3.34 2.58 -15.61
C TYR A 332 -2.70 1.86 -16.81
N GLN A 333 -1.60 2.43 -17.35
CA GLN A 333 -0.88 1.83 -18.47
C GLN A 333 -0.16 0.54 -18.06
N GLU A 334 0.49 0.55 -16.89
CA GLU A 334 1.18 -0.62 -16.35
C GLU A 334 0.22 -1.81 -16.15
N ARG A 335 -0.95 -1.58 -15.56
CA ARG A 335 -1.98 -2.62 -15.40
C ARG A 335 -2.50 -3.12 -16.74
N LYS A 336 -2.66 -2.25 -17.75
CA LYS A 336 -3.00 -2.69 -19.11
C LYS A 336 -1.92 -3.58 -19.70
N GLN A 337 -0.64 -3.20 -19.56
CA GLN A 337 0.48 -4.00 -20.05
C GLN A 337 0.56 -5.37 -19.36
N LEU A 338 0.32 -5.44 -18.03
CA LEU A 338 0.21 -6.72 -17.33
C LEU A 338 -0.83 -7.65 -17.95
N GLY A 339 -1.99 -7.12 -18.31
CA GLY A 339 -3.04 -7.88 -18.99
C GLY A 339 -2.66 -8.29 -20.41
N GLU A 340 -2.06 -7.39 -21.20
CA GLU A 340 -1.67 -7.66 -22.58
C GLU A 340 -0.62 -8.78 -22.70
N GLN A 341 0.35 -8.81 -21.78
CA GLN A 341 1.40 -9.83 -21.75
C GLN A 341 0.89 -11.24 -21.44
N LEU A 342 -0.29 -11.37 -20.85
CA LEU A 342 -0.92 -12.65 -20.56
C LEU A 342 -1.60 -13.29 -21.78
N THR A 343 -1.62 -12.63 -22.94
CA THR A 343 -2.27 -13.13 -24.17
C THR A 343 -1.75 -14.51 -24.57
N GLN A 344 -0.44 -14.68 -24.70
CA GLN A 344 0.15 -15.96 -25.15
C GLN A 344 -0.04 -17.11 -24.15
N PRO A 345 0.18 -16.93 -22.82
CA PRO A 345 -0.14 -17.97 -21.84
C PRO A 345 -1.63 -18.36 -21.84
N ILE A 346 -2.53 -17.42 -22.02
CA ILE A 346 -3.98 -17.69 -22.06
C ILE A 346 -4.35 -18.42 -23.34
N LEU A 347 -3.81 -18.01 -24.52
CA LEU A 347 -4.03 -18.73 -25.79
C LEU A 347 -3.68 -20.21 -25.67
N LYS A 348 -2.54 -20.52 -25.06
CA LYS A 348 -2.15 -21.91 -24.79
C LYS A 348 -3.13 -22.60 -23.84
N ALA A 349 -3.63 -21.90 -22.84
CA ALA A 349 -4.56 -22.46 -21.86
C ALA A 349 -5.95 -22.77 -22.44
N VAL A 350 -6.37 -22.08 -23.50
CA VAL A 350 -7.63 -22.33 -24.22
C VAL A 350 -7.42 -23.09 -25.53
N ASP A 351 -6.26 -23.69 -25.74
CA ASP A 351 -5.91 -24.47 -26.95
C ASP A 351 -6.08 -23.65 -28.25
N TYR A 352 -5.86 -22.33 -28.21
CA TYR A 352 -6.05 -21.34 -29.29
C TYR A 352 -7.50 -21.19 -29.77
N ASP A 353 -8.48 -21.76 -29.05
CA ASP A 353 -9.91 -21.69 -29.37
C ASP A 353 -10.50 -20.37 -28.82
N VAL A 354 -10.24 -19.25 -29.52
CA VAL A 354 -10.73 -17.91 -29.10
C VAL A 354 -12.22 -17.76 -29.38
N ASP A 355 -12.76 -18.42 -30.40
CA ASP A 355 -14.16 -18.31 -30.83
C ASP A 355 -15.13 -18.86 -29.78
N HIS A 356 -14.73 -19.95 -29.10
CA HIS A 356 -15.46 -20.53 -27.99
C HIS A 356 -14.85 -20.13 -26.64
N THR A 357 -14.36 -18.90 -26.51
CA THR A 357 -13.79 -18.38 -25.26
C THR A 357 -14.44 -17.06 -24.89
N VAL A 358 -14.96 -16.98 -23.67
CA VAL A 358 -15.52 -15.76 -23.07
C VAL A 358 -14.56 -15.22 -22.03
N PHE A 359 -14.24 -13.93 -22.13
CA PHE A 359 -13.31 -13.24 -21.25
C PHE A 359 -14.06 -12.37 -20.24
N SER A 360 -13.64 -12.44 -18.97
CA SER A 360 -14.20 -11.66 -17.86
C SER A 360 -13.15 -11.31 -16.81
N TYR A 361 -13.56 -10.64 -15.74
CA TYR A 361 -12.68 -10.25 -14.64
C TYR A 361 -13.37 -10.33 -13.29
N ILE A 362 -12.57 -10.41 -12.22
CA ILE A 362 -13.04 -10.31 -10.85
C ILE A 362 -13.06 -8.82 -10.45
N PRO A 363 -14.23 -8.23 -10.14
CA PRO A 363 -14.30 -6.85 -9.71
C PRO A 363 -13.57 -6.63 -8.37
N ASN A 364 -12.85 -5.48 -8.14
CA ASN A 364 -12.83 -4.29 -9.00
C ASN A 364 -11.43 -4.04 -9.57
N THR A 365 -10.34 -4.44 -8.86
CA THR A 365 -8.96 -4.04 -9.16
C THR A 365 -8.43 -4.61 -10.48
N ALA A 366 -8.88 -5.81 -10.84
CA ALA A 366 -8.47 -6.48 -12.07
C ALA A 366 -9.03 -5.85 -13.36
N GLU A 367 -9.97 -4.91 -13.29
CA GLU A 367 -10.65 -4.33 -14.45
C GLU A 367 -9.70 -3.73 -15.48
N VAL A 368 -8.67 -3.00 -15.04
CA VAL A 368 -7.72 -2.35 -15.96
C VAL A 368 -6.83 -3.39 -16.66
N ALA A 369 -6.38 -4.42 -15.94
CA ALA A 369 -5.64 -5.54 -16.53
C ALA A 369 -6.50 -6.32 -17.53
N TYR A 370 -7.80 -6.47 -17.25
CA TYR A 370 -8.76 -7.04 -18.19
C TYR A 370 -8.83 -6.26 -19.51
N TYR A 371 -8.88 -4.93 -19.47
CA TYR A 371 -8.84 -4.15 -20.72
C TYR A 371 -7.53 -4.35 -21.50
N GLY A 372 -6.43 -4.53 -20.81
CA GLY A 372 -5.14 -4.89 -21.42
C GLY A 372 -5.17 -6.26 -22.08
N MET A 373 -5.71 -7.26 -21.38
CA MET A 373 -5.92 -8.61 -21.90
C MET A 373 -6.76 -8.59 -23.18
N LEU A 374 -7.91 -7.89 -23.18
CA LEU A 374 -8.74 -7.75 -24.38
C LEU A 374 -7.99 -7.06 -25.53
N SER A 375 -7.15 -6.06 -25.24
CA SER A 375 -6.34 -5.39 -26.25
C SER A 375 -5.35 -6.36 -26.89
N GLY A 376 -4.68 -7.21 -26.10
CA GLY A 376 -3.78 -8.24 -26.59
C GLY A 376 -4.46 -9.27 -27.48
N PHE A 377 -5.65 -9.75 -27.08
CA PHE A 377 -6.44 -10.68 -27.91
C PHE A 377 -6.94 -10.04 -29.19
N LYS A 378 -7.39 -8.78 -29.17
CA LYS A 378 -7.77 -8.06 -30.40
C LYS A 378 -6.60 -7.93 -31.37
N LYS A 379 -5.40 -7.65 -30.86
CA LYS A 379 -4.18 -7.59 -31.67
C LYS A 379 -3.86 -8.95 -32.29
N TYR A 380 -3.90 -10.02 -31.50
CA TYR A 380 -3.70 -11.38 -31.97
C TYR A 380 -4.69 -11.76 -33.09
N LEU A 381 -5.99 -11.56 -32.88
CA LEU A 381 -7.01 -11.83 -33.91
C LEU A 381 -6.80 -11.02 -35.18
N ASN A 382 -6.44 -9.74 -35.07
CA ASN A 382 -6.15 -8.92 -36.25
C ASN A 382 -4.94 -9.43 -37.03
N GLU A 383 -3.87 -9.84 -36.35
CA GLU A 383 -2.70 -10.45 -36.99
C GLU A 383 -3.07 -11.76 -37.70
N THR A 384 -3.84 -12.64 -37.04
CA THR A 384 -4.33 -13.88 -37.62
C THR A 384 -5.19 -13.64 -38.87
N LYS A 385 -6.13 -12.66 -38.83
CA LYS A 385 -6.97 -12.28 -39.98
C LYS A 385 -6.14 -11.73 -41.14
N ILE A 386 -5.17 -10.89 -40.86
CA ILE A 386 -4.25 -10.36 -41.88
C ILE A 386 -3.49 -11.52 -42.55
N GLU A 387 -2.97 -12.46 -41.75
CA GLU A 387 -2.28 -13.64 -42.29
C GLU A 387 -3.22 -14.53 -43.12
N GLN A 388 -4.44 -14.76 -42.68
CA GLN A 388 -5.43 -15.52 -43.44
C GLN A 388 -5.71 -14.86 -44.80
N ILE A 389 -5.97 -13.55 -44.83
CA ILE A 389 -6.24 -12.80 -46.05
C ILE A 389 -4.99 -12.78 -46.98
N ALA A 390 -3.82 -12.57 -46.41
CA ALA A 390 -2.55 -12.50 -47.17
C ALA A 390 -2.16 -13.85 -47.82
N ASN A 391 -2.61 -14.96 -47.25
CA ASN A 391 -2.33 -16.31 -47.73
C ASN A 391 -3.39 -16.85 -48.70
N LEU A 392 -4.45 -16.06 -49.03
CA LEU A 392 -5.40 -16.45 -50.06
C LEU A 392 -4.74 -16.43 -51.44
N ASP A 393 -5.02 -17.44 -52.26
CA ASP A 393 -4.53 -17.57 -53.63
C ASP A 393 -5.42 -16.88 -54.67
N HIS A 394 -6.47 -16.19 -54.20
CA HIS A 394 -7.45 -15.44 -55.01
C HIS A 394 -7.84 -14.13 -54.30
N VAL A 395 -8.52 -13.26 -55.06
CA VAL A 395 -9.12 -12.05 -54.47
C VAL A 395 -10.36 -12.49 -53.69
N PRO A 396 -10.43 -12.26 -52.37
CA PRO A 396 -11.53 -12.73 -51.55
C PRO A 396 -12.87 -12.07 -51.96
N SER A 397 -13.91 -12.83 -51.93
CA SER A 397 -15.29 -12.33 -52.05
C SER A 397 -15.66 -11.49 -50.82
N LYS A 398 -16.73 -10.72 -50.94
CA LYS A 398 -17.23 -9.93 -49.81
C LYS A 398 -17.73 -10.82 -48.66
N GLU A 399 -18.30 -11.95 -49.02
CA GLU A 399 -18.78 -12.97 -48.09
C GLU A 399 -17.62 -13.61 -47.31
N GLU A 400 -16.54 -14.01 -47.97
CA GLU A 400 -15.33 -14.54 -47.32
C GLU A 400 -14.67 -13.51 -46.40
N LEU A 401 -14.65 -12.22 -46.82
CA LEU A 401 -14.14 -11.15 -45.96
C LEU A 401 -15.03 -10.95 -44.72
N TYR A 402 -16.37 -11.07 -44.86
CA TYR A 402 -17.26 -11.01 -43.69
C TYR A 402 -17.03 -12.18 -42.74
N GLU A 403 -16.77 -13.37 -43.25
CA GLU A 403 -16.48 -14.56 -42.45
C GLU A 403 -15.15 -14.39 -41.68
N ILE A 404 -14.06 -14.03 -42.37
CA ILE A 404 -12.74 -13.80 -41.73
C ILE A 404 -12.77 -12.62 -40.73
N LEU A 405 -13.44 -11.52 -41.07
CA LEU A 405 -13.47 -10.32 -40.22
C LEU A 405 -14.53 -10.40 -39.14
N GLY A 406 -15.48 -11.35 -39.23
CA GLY A 406 -16.60 -11.51 -38.31
C GLY A 406 -16.18 -11.94 -36.89
N ASP A 407 -15.03 -12.60 -36.74
CA ASP A 407 -14.56 -13.05 -35.46
C ASP A 407 -14.22 -11.87 -34.54
N PHE A 408 -14.59 -11.95 -33.29
CA PHE A 408 -14.30 -10.93 -32.28
C PHE A 408 -14.08 -11.54 -30.89
N VAL A 409 -13.35 -10.80 -30.04
CA VAL A 409 -13.12 -11.20 -28.66
C VAL A 409 -14.44 -11.09 -27.88
N ARG A 410 -14.97 -12.22 -27.44
CA ARG A 410 -16.20 -12.28 -26.62
C ARG A 410 -15.89 -11.84 -25.19
N SER A 411 -16.38 -10.70 -24.81
CA SER A 411 -16.10 -10.07 -23.50
C SER A 411 -17.41 -9.82 -22.75
N GLU A 412 -17.53 -10.42 -21.55
CA GLU A 412 -18.75 -10.35 -20.76
C GLU A 412 -18.44 -10.03 -19.30
N LYS A 413 -19.31 -9.28 -18.65
CA LYS A 413 -19.23 -9.08 -17.20
C LYS A 413 -19.93 -10.24 -16.50
N ILE A 414 -19.16 -11.26 -16.16
CA ILE A 414 -19.68 -12.49 -15.54
C ILE A 414 -19.84 -12.33 -14.03
N ALA A 415 -18.79 -11.86 -13.33
CA ALA A 415 -18.80 -11.73 -11.89
C ALA A 415 -19.23 -10.34 -11.43
N TRP A 416 -20.16 -10.29 -10.48
CA TRP A 416 -20.67 -9.07 -9.86
C TRP A 416 -20.41 -9.12 -8.36
N LYS A 417 -19.84 -8.06 -7.81
CA LYS A 417 -19.60 -7.94 -6.37
C LYS A 417 -20.74 -7.19 -5.71
N ASP A 418 -21.47 -7.85 -4.82
CA ASP A 418 -22.50 -7.19 -4.01
C ASP A 418 -21.86 -6.54 -2.77
N ILE A 419 -21.80 -5.20 -2.77
CA ILE A 419 -21.18 -4.39 -1.71
C ILE A 419 -22.01 -4.44 -0.42
N LYS A 420 -23.32 -4.67 -0.48
CA LYS A 420 -24.21 -4.66 0.69
C LYS A 420 -23.93 -5.81 1.66
N LEU A 421 -23.49 -6.96 1.17
CA LEU A 421 -23.19 -8.13 2.01
C LEU A 421 -21.91 -7.99 2.86
N ARG A 422 -21.06 -6.97 2.63
CA ARG A 422 -19.85 -6.73 3.44
C ARG A 422 -20.09 -6.17 4.83
N THR A 423 -21.27 -5.60 5.10
CA THR A 423 -21.48 -4.75 6.28
C THR A 423 -22.19 -5.43 7.44
N PHE A 424 -22.74 -6.60 7.26
CA PHE A 424 -23.52 -7.21 8.32
C PHE A 424 -23.17 -8.68 8.50
N ILE A 425 -23.04 -9.05 9.76
CA ILE A 425 -23.34 -10.35 10.33
C ILE A 425 -22.16 -11.23 10.70
N THR A 426 -22.11 -11.39 11.97
CA THR A 426 -22.13 -12.53 12.91
C THR A 426 -20.90 -13.41 12.96
N GLU A 427 -20.53 -13.65 14.19
CA GLU A 427 -19.58 -14.64 14.65
C GLU A 427 -20.11 -16.06 14.40
N GLY A 428 -19.28 -16.96 13.92
CA GLY A 428 -19.58 -18.39 13.86
C GLY A 428 -19.68 -19.01 12.46
N ASN A 429 -20.10 -20.25 12.39
CA ASN A 429 -20.17 -21.15 11.21
C ASN A 429 -20.99 -20.62 10.00
N SER A 430 -21.77 -19.55 10.17
CA SER A 430 -22.49 -18.86 9.09
C SER A 430 -21.58 -18.02 8.17
N ARG A 431 -20.30 -17.82 8.50
CA ARG A 431 -19.34 -17.09 7.65
C ARG A 431 -19.09 -17.75 6.29
N ASN A 432 -19.06 -19.08 6.25
CA ASN A 432 -18.79 -19.83 5.01
C ASN A 432 -19.97 -19.76 4.03
N ASP A 433 -21.19 -19.76 4.53
CA ASP A 433 -22.41 -19.66 3.72
C ASP A 433 -22.53 -18.25 3.11
N LEU A 434 -22.27 -17.21 3.90
CA LEU A 434 -22.27 -15.82 3.44
C LEU A 434 -21.14 -15.52 2.45
N ALA A 435 -19.98 -16.16 2.59
CA ALA A 435 -18.86 -15.98 1.66
C ALA A 435 -19.21 -16.45 0.24
N SER A 436 -20.05 -17.47 0.13
CA SER A 436 -20.55 -17.98 -1.17
C SER A 436 -21.48 -17.01 -1.90
N HIS A 437 -22.03 -16.02 -1.21
CA HIS A 437 -22.98 -15.02 -1.75
C HIS A 437 -22.39 -13.61 -1.93
N VAL A 438 -21.09 -13.43 -1.75
CA VAL A 438 -20.43 -12.13 -1.96
C VAL A 438 -20.41 -11.72 -3.43
N TYR A 439 -20.45 -12.70 -4.32
CA TYR A 439 -20.46 -12.49 -5.76
C TYR A 439 -21.71 -13.08 -6.37
N ASP A 440 -22.24 -12.41 -7.38
CA ASP A 440 -23.29 -12.87 -8.26
C ASP A 440 -22.73 -13.17 -9.65
N VAL A 441 -23.50 -13.87 -10.50
CA VAL A 441 -23.06 -14.29 -11.83
C VAL A 441 -24.13 -13.99 -12.88
N THR A 442 -23.69 -13.53 -14.06
CA THR A 442 -24.58 -13.31 -15.20
C THR A 442 -24.87 -14.63 -15.92
N TYR A 443 -26.07 -15.12 -15.79
CA TYR A 443 -26.55 -16.31 -16.53
C TYR A 443 -26.80 -16.01 -18.00
N GLY A 444 -26.59 -17.02 -18.86
CA GLY A 444 -26.82 -16.90 -20.30
C GLY A 444 -25.73 -16.17 -21.09
N SER A 445 -24.61 -15.84 -20.43
CA SER A 445 -23.47 -15.17 -21.05
C SER A 445 -22.45 -16.13 -21.70
N ILE A 446 -22.57 -17.43 -21.42
CA ILE A 446 -21.74 -18.48 -22.03
C ILE A 446 -22.60 -19.63 -22.52
N GLU A 447 -22.12 -20.37 -23.51
CA GLU A 447 -22.74 -21.61 -23.98
C GLU A 447 -22.22 -22.79 -23.14
N PRO A 448 -23.07 -23.46 -22.33
CA PRO A 448 -22.65 -24.53 -21.44
C PRO A 448 -21.95 -25.66 -22.18
N LYS A 449 -20.84 -26.15 -21.63
CA LYS A 449 -19.98 -27.25 -22.13
C LYS A 449 -19.30 -26.98 -23.50
N VAL A 450 -19.54 -25.84 -24.10
CA VAL A 450 -18.92 -25.38 -25.36
C VAL A 450 -17.87 -24.33 -25.06
N ASP A 451 -18.25 -23.27 -24.37
CA ASP A 451 -17.37 -22.13 -24.11
C ASP A 451 -16.37 -22.37 -22.99
N ASN A 452 -15.12 -21.98 -23.24
CA ASN A 452 -14.14 -21.73 -22.20
C ASN A 452 -14.47 -20.41 -21.49
N LEU A 453 -14.24 -20.33 -20.19
CA LEU A 453 -14.37 -19.10 -19.42
C LEU A 453 -13.00 -18.68 -18.89
N VAL A 454 -12.50 -17.56 -19.40
CA VAL A 454 -11.27 -16.92 -18.92
C VAL A 454 -11.62 -15.78 -17.98
N ILE A 455 -11.13 -15.83 -16.74
CA ILE A 455 -11.42 -14.80 -15.76
C ILE A 455 -10.12 -14.30 -15.12
N ILE A 456 -9.84 -12.99 -15.23
CA ILE A 456 -8.64 -12.38 -14.68
C ILE A 456 -8.90 -11.77 -13.30
N ASP A 457 -7.97 -12.02 -12.38
CA ASP A 457 -7.86 -11.37 -11.08
C ASP A 457 -6.54 -10.60 -10.97
N ASP A 458 -6.42 -9.70 -9.99
CA ASP A 458 -5.18 -8.96 -9.74
C ASP A 458 -4.09 -9.86 -9.15
N SER A 459 -4.43 -10.73 -8.20
CA SER A 459 -3.49 -11.64 -7.55
C SER A 459 -4.18 -12.81 -6.85
N ILE A 460 -3.49 -13.93 -6.72
CA ILE A 460 -3.94 -15.10 -5.96
C ILE A 460 -2.95 -15.35 -4.84
N VAL A 461 -3.37 -15.09 -3.59
CA VAL A 461 -2.54 -15.24 -2.39
C VAL A 461 -2.92 -16.50 -1.60
N ARG A 462 -4.03 -16.45 -0.90
CA ARG A 462 -4.53 -17.54 -0.05
C ARG A 462 -5.37 -18.56 -0.83
N GLY A 463 -5.97 -18.13 -1.92
CA GLY A 463 -6.88 -18.92 -2.75
C GLY A 463 -8.25 -19.18 -2.11
N THR A 464 -8.52 -18.66 -0.91
CA THR A 464 -9.78 -18.91 -0.18
C THR A 464 -10.99 -18.32 -0.91
N THR A 465 -10.88 -17.08 -1.39
CA THR A 465 -11.94 -16.42 -2.19
C THR A 465 -12.23 -17.21 -3.46
N LEU A 466 -11.16 -17.63 -4.11
CA LEU A 466 -11.25 -18.42 -5.34
C LEU A 466 -12.02 -19.73 -5.08
N LYS A 467 -11.64 -20.49 -4.05
CA LYS A 467 -12.25 -21.77 -3.68
C LYS A 467 -13.69 -21.63 -3.20
N GLU A 468 -13.92 -20.77 -2.21
CA GLU A 468 -15.18 -20.75 -1.46
C GLU A 468 -16.29 -19.95 -2.16
N SER A 469 -15.91 -19.04 -3.07
CA SER A 469 -16.85 -18.16 -3.74
C SER A 469 -16.76 -18.26 -5.27
N ILE A 470 -15.65 -17.82 -5.85
CA ILE A 470 -15.56 -17.60 -7.30
C ILE A 470 -15.75 -18.88 -8.10
N LEU A 471 -15.00 -19.95 -7.83
CA LEU A 471 -15.11 -21.20 -8.59
C LEU A 471 -16.51 -21.83 -8.47
N ARG A 472 -17.15 -21.75 -7.29
CA ARG A 472 -18.48 -22.28 -7.07
C ARG A 472 -19.56 -21.57 -7.91
N ILE A 473 -19.48 -20.23 -8.01
CA ILE A 473 -20.47 -19.48 -8.80
C ILE A 473 -20.23 -19.65 -10.30
N LEU A 474 -18.96 -19.72 -10.75
CA LEU A 474 -18.62 -19.91 -12.16
C LEU A 474 -19.00 -21.32 -12.64
N ASP A 475 -18.87 -22.35 -11.80
CA ASP A 475 -19.27 -23.72 -12.12
C ASP A 475 -20.78 -23.84 -12.44
N ARG A 476 -21.62 -22.96 -11.89
CA ARG A 476 -23.06 -22.91 -12.19
C ARG A 476 -23.38 -22.56 -13.65
N LEU A 477 -22.44 -21.97 -14.37
CA LEU A 477 -22.56 -21.68 -15.80
C LEU A 477 -22.22 -22.88 -16.68
N HIS A 478 -21.67 -23.95 -16.08
CA HIS A 478 -21.23 -25.18 -16.76
C HIS A 478 -20.28 -24.95 -17.95
N PRO A 479 -19.22 -24.12 -17.82
CA PRO A 479 -18.30 -23.93 -18.93
C PRO A 479 -17.57 -25.22 -19.28
N LYS A 480 -17.04 -25.31 -20.51
CA LYS A 480 -16.13 -26.39 -20.95
C LYS A 480 -14.89 -26.45 -20.08
N LYS A 481 -14.33 -25.28 -19.73
CA LYS A 481 -13.12 -25.10 -18.92
C LYS A 481 -13.14 -23.72 -18.27
N ILE A 482 -12.61 -23.59 -17.05
CA ILE A 482 -12.37 -22.30 -16.39
C ILE A 482 -10.85 -22.06 -16.36
N VAL A 483 -10.43 -20.94 -16.94
CA VAL A 483 -9.04 -20.45 -16.85
C VAL A 483 -9.02 -19.24 -15.93
N VAL A 484 -8.44 -19.40 -14.74
CA VAL A 484 -8.25 -18.30 -13.79
C VAL A 484 -6.88 -17.70 -14.01
N VAL A 485 -6.86 -16.41 -14.28
CA VAL A 485 -5.65 -15.67 -14.64
C VAL A 485 -5.30 -14.68 -13.55
N SER A 486 -4.04 -14.65 -13.12
CA SER A 486 -3.51 -13.66 -12.18
C SER A 486 -2.62 -12.67 -12.93
N SER A 487 -2.90 -11.37 -12.82
CA SER A 487 -2.02 -10.34 -13.38
C SER A 487 -0.72 -10.15 -12.59
N ALA A 488 -0.61 -10.77 -11.40
CA ALA A 488 0.61 -10.88 -10.61
C ALA A 488 1.26 -12.26 -10.77
N PRO A 489 2.60 -12.37 -10.60
CA PRO A 489 3.28 -13.65 -10.45
C PRO A 489 2.82 -14.43 -9.20
N GLN A 490 3.24 -15.68 -9.08
CA GLN A 490 3.01 -16.49 -7.88
C GLN A 490 3.64 -15.84 -6.64
N ILE A 491 2.83 -15.59 -5.61
CA ILE A 491 3.30 -15.06 -4.32
C ILE A 491 3.86 -16.22 -3.51
N ARG A 492 5.17 -16.23 -3.33
CA ARG A 492 5.94 -17.34 -2.73
C ARG A 492 6.50 -17.01 -1.35
N TYR A 493 6.75 -15.71 -1.07
CA TYR A 493 7.45 -15.28 0.14
C TYR A 493 6.66 -14.19 0.87
N PRO A 494 6.79 -14.11 2.21
CA PRO A 494 6.11 -13.10 3.00
C PRO A 494 6.55 -11.66 2.68
N ASP A 495 5.66 -10.71 2.97
CA ASP A 495 6.00 -9.31 3.07
C ASP A 495 6.22 -8.89 4.51
N TYR A 496 7.24 -8.04 4.73
CA TYR A 496 7.55 -7.47 6.03
C TYR A 496 7.60 -5.94 6.01
N TYR A 497 7.12 -5.32 4.92
CA TYR A 497 7.19 -3.88 4.70
C TYR A 497 5.82 -3.19 4.71
N GLY A 498 4.75 -3.91 5.12
CA GLY A 498 3.44 -3.33 5.39
C GLY A 498 2.26 -3.96 4.67
N ILE A 499 2.47 -4.99 3.85
CA ILE A 499 1.38 -5.78 3.26
C ILE A 499 0.99 -6.90 4.22
N ASP A 500 -0.30 -7.21 4.34
CA ASP A 500 -0.80 -8.32 5.18
C ASP A 500 -0.55 -9.69 4.53
N MET A 501 0.72 -10.02 4.35
CA MET A 501 1.21 -11.27 3.79
C MET A 501 2.42 -11.78 4.59
N ALA A 502 2.32 -11.85 5.91
CA ALA A 502 3.46 -12.16 6.78
C ALA A 502 3.66 -13.66 7.09
N ARG A 503 2.71 -14.53 6.73
CA ARG A 503 2.70 -15.94 7.12
C ARG A 503 2.79 -16.86 5.92
N LEU A 504 3.82 -17.70 5.88
CA LEU A 504 4.05 -18.66 4.80
C LEU A 504 2.90 -19.66 4.62
N GLU A 505 2.36 -20.18 5.71
CA GLU A 505 1.28 -21.17 5.69
C GLU A 505 -0.03 -20.67 5.06
N GLU A 506 -0.18 -19.35 4.92
CA GLU A 506 -1.36 -18.77 4.28
C GLU A 506 -1.30 -18.80 2.75
N PHE A 507 -0.10 -18.90 2.16
CA PHE A 507 0.06 -18.87 0.71
C PHE A 507 -0.31 -20.21 0.07
N CYS A 508 -1.21 -20.16 -0.93
CA CYS A 508 -1.57 -21.37 -1.67
C CYS A 508 -0.37 -21.99 -2.38
N VAL A 509 0.55 -21.18 -2.89
CA VAL A 509 1.78 -21.62 -3.57
C VAL A 509 2.72 -22.34 -2.59
N PHE A 510 2.91 -21.81 -1.38
CA PHE A 510 3.74 -22.44 -0.37
C PHE A 510 3.16 -23.78 0.07
N ARG A 511 1.87 -23.83 0.34
CA ARG A 511 1.17 -25.07 0.71
C ARG A 511 1.28 -26.12 -0.39
N ALA A 512 1.13 -25.71 -1.67
CA ALA A 512 1.29 -26.62 -2.80
C ALA A 512 2.73 -27.18 -2.88
N ALA A 513 3.74 -26.33 -2.70
CA ALA A 513 5.15 -26.77 -2.71
C ALA A 513 5.44 -27.78 -1.58
N ILE A 514 5.00 -27.49 -0.34
CA ILE A 514 5.17 -28.41 0.80
C ILE A 514 4.47 -29.74 0.55
N GLN A 515 3.25 -29.72 -0.02
CA GLN A 515 2.52 -30.96 -0.32
C GLN A 515 3.22 -31.77 -1.42
N LEU A 516 3.68 -31.13 -2.50
CA LEU A 516 4.45 -31.80 -3.57
C LEU A 516 5.75 -32.44 -3.03
N LEU A 517 6.48 -31.75 -2.14
CA LEU A 517 7.67 -32.32 -1.51
C LEU A 517 7.35 -33.60 -0.73
N LYS A 518 6.24 -33.63 0.01
CA LYS A 518 5.78 -34.83 0.73
C LYS A 518 5.41 -35.96 -0.22
N GLU A 519 4.61 -35.68 -1.24
CA GLU A 519 4.13 -36.66 -2.23
C GLU A 519 5.28 -37.29 -3.02
N ARG A 520 6.30 -36.48 -3.36
CA ARG A 520 7.49 -36.95 -4.10
C ARG A 520 8.58 -37.53 -3.20
N LYS A 521 8.31 -37.69 -1.89
CA LYS A 521 9.27 -38.21 -0.90
C LYS A 521 10.56 -37.37 -0.80
N MET A 522 10.43 -36.06 -0.97
CA MET A 522 11.53 -35.09 -0.92
C MET A 522 11.46 -34.24 0.37
N SER A 523 10.87 -34.76 1.45
CA SER A 523 10.69 -34.04 2.74
C SER A 523 12.01 -33.66 3.41
N ASP A 524 13.11 -34.32 3.06
CA ASP A 524 14.48 -33.98 3.49
C ASP A 524 14.87 -32.54 3.08
N ILE A 525 14.33 -32.02 1.97
CA ILE A 525 14.54 -30.61 1.57
C ILE A 525 13.93 -29.66 2.61
N ILE A 526 12.79 -30.01 3.20
CA ILE A 526 12.13 -29.19 4.22
C ILE A 526 13.02 -29.11 5.46
N GLU A 527 13.53 -30.26 5.94
CA GLU A 527 14.40 -30.33 7.10
C GLU A 527 15.75 -29.65 6.86
N GLN A 528 16.37 -29.85 5.69
CA GLN A 528 17.60 -29.16 5.31
C GLN A 528 17.40 -27.64 5.26
N THR A 529 16.27 -27.17 4.73
CA THR A 529 15.94 -25.74 4.69
C THR A 529 15.73 -25.18 6.10
N TYR A 530 15.09 -25.96 6.98
CA TYR A 530 14.90 -25.57 8.38
C TYR A 530 16.24 -25.40 9.12
N GLU A 531 17.13 -26.37 9.04
CA GLU A 531 18.46 -26.28 9.64
C GLU A 531 19.30 -25.14 9.02
N ALA A 532 19.18 -24.93 7.70
CA ALA A 532 19.85 -23.81 7.04
C ALA A 532 19.31 -22.44 7.54
N CYS A 533 17.99 -22.27 7.68
CA CYS A 533 17.41 -21.04 8.23
C CYS A 533 17.88 -20.78 9.66
N LYS A 534 17.95 -21.82 10.52
CA LYS A 534 18.48 -21.70 11.88
C LYS A 534 19.96 -21.26 11.88
N ALA A 535 20.75 -21.85 11.00
CA ALA A 535 22.16 -21.47 10.85
C ALA A 535 22.32 -20.01 10.37
N GLU A 536 21.48 -19.56 9.45
CA GLU A 536 21.47 -18.16 8.99
C GLU A 536 21.12 -17.20 10.13
N LEU A 537 20.14 -17.51 10.97
CA LEU A 537 19.72 -16.68 12.10
C LEU A 537 20.82 -16.47 13.17
N LEU A 538 21.86 -17.29 13.18
CA LEU A 538 23.02 -17.13 14.06
C LEU A 538 24.06 -16.13 13.49
N LYS A 539 23.98 -15.78 12.21
CA LYS A 539 24.89 -14.83 11.56
C LYS A 539 24.43 -13.38 11.78
N PRO A 540 25.34 -12.40 11.64
CA PRO A 540 24.92 -11.01 11.48
C PRO A 540 23.88 -10.87 10.37
N LYS A 541 22.86 -10.03 10.58
CA LYS A 541 21.73 -9.93 9.63
C LYS A 541 22.16 -9.51 8.22
N GLU A 542 23.24 -8.74 8.10
CA GLU A 542 23.80 -8.27 6.84
C GLU A 542 24.44 -9.39 6.00
N GLU A 543 24.77 -10.53 6.63
CA GLU A 543 25.40 -11.70 6.01
C GLU A 543 24.40 -12.83 5.72
N GLN A 544 23.16 -12.68 6.19
CA GLN A 544 22.14 -13.71 6.03
C GLN A 544 21.67 -13.83 4.58
N ILE A 545 21.45 -15.06 4.14
CA ILE A 545 20.80 -15.37 2.86
C ILE A 545 19.41 -15.99 3.12
N ASN A 546 18.64 -16.22 2.06
CA ASN A 546 17.30 -16.79 2.13
C ASN A 546 17.27 -18.26 1.65
N PRO A 547 17.46 -19.27 2.52
CA PRO A 547 17.37 -20.68 2.18
C PRO A 547 15.96 -21.15 1.81
N VAL A 548 14.89 -20.43 2.21
CA VAL A 548 13.49 -20.80 1.91
C VAL A 548 13.25 -20.95 0.40
N ARG A 549 14.08 -20.34 -0.42
CA ARG A 549 14.05 -20.49 -1.88
C ARG A 549 14.24 -21.95 -2.33
N ALA A 550 14.89 -22.79 -1.53
CA ALA A 550 15.09 -24.20 -1.84
C ALA A 550 13.76 -25.00 -1.90
N ILE A 551 12.73 -24.56 -1.18
CA ILE A 551 11.39 -25.19 -1.16
C ILE A 551 10.75 -25.23 -2.54
N TYR A 552 10.98 -24.20 -3.38
CA TYR A 552 10.37 -24.09 -4.72
C TYR A 552 11.27 -24.61 -5.84
N LYS A 553 12.56 -24.77 -5.58
CA LYS A 553 13.56 -25.12 -6.60
C LYS A 553 13.28 -26.43 -7.37
N PRO A 554 12.70 -27.49 -6.78
CA PRO A 554 12.42 -28.74 -7.48
C PRO A 554 11.26 -28.67 -8.48
N PHE A 555 10.48 -27.58 -8.51
CA PHE A 555 9.20 -27.51 -9.22
C PHE A 555 9.20 -26.42 -10.30
N THR A 556 8.52 -26.73 -11.41
CA THR A 556 8.13 -25.70 -12.38
C THR A 556 6.92 -24.89 -11.88
N THR A 557 6.68 -23.75 -12.53
CA THR A 557 5.49 -22.95 -12.24
C THR A 557 4.20 -23.72 -12.53
N GLU A 558 4.20 -24.52 -13.60
CA GLU A 558 3.08 -25.34 -14.05
C GLU A 558 2.74 -26.43 -13.04
N GLU A 559 3.75 -27.15 -12.51
CA GLU A 559 3.53 -28.18 -11.49
C GLU A 559 2.93 -27.60 -10.21
N LEU A 560 3.38 -26.40 -9.80
CA LEU A 560 2.79 -25.69 -8.67
C LEU A 560 1.35 -25.26 -8.99
N ASN A 561 1.05 -24.77 -10.21
CA ASN A 561 -0.29 -24.39 -10.62
C ASN A 561 -1.26 -25.58 -10.59
N GLU A 562 -0.84 -26.74 -11.10
CA GLU A 562 -1.64 -27.97 -11.06
C GLU A 562 -1.97 -28.38 -9.61
N LYS A 563 -0.98 -28.35 -8.72
CA LYS A 563 -1.19 -28.66 -7.30
C LYS A 563 -2.11 -27.65 -6.61
N ILE A 564 -1.97 -26.37 -6.92
CA ILE A 564 -2.88 -25.33 -6.40
C ILE A 564 -4.30 -25.59 -6.86
N VAL A 565 -4.53 -25.95 -8.12
CA VAL A 565 -5.86 -26.31 -8.66
C VAL A 565 -6.44 -27.50 -7.89
N GLU A 566 -5.65 -28.55 -7.67
CA GLU A 566 -6.08 -29.72 -6.89
C GLU A 566 -6.56 -29.32 -5.48
N MET A 567 -5.79 -28.48 -4.79
CA MET A 567 -6.08 -28.03 -3.42
C MET A 567 -7.26 -27.06 -3.33
N LEU A 568 -7.46 -26.25 -4.35
CA LEU A 568 -8.48 -25.20 -4.37
C LEU A 568 -9.78 -25.64 -5.06
N ARG A 569 -9.81 -26.81 -5.69
CA ARG A 569 -11.02 -27.34 -6.33
C ARG A 569 -12.13 -27.54 -5.29
N PRO A 570 -13.32 -26.89 -5.46
CA PRO A 570 -14.46 -27.14 -4.59
C PRO A 570 -14.93 -28.60 -4.68
N GLU A 571 -15.43 -29.13 -3.58
CA GLU A 571 -16.03 -30.48 -3.55
C GLU A 571 -17.24 -30.56 -4.51
N GLY A 572 -17.32 -31.63 -5.30
CA GLY A 572 -18.35 -31.87 -6.29
C GLY A 572 -18.17 -31.13 -7.62
N MET A 573 -17.19 -30.25 -7.74
CA MET A 573 -16.92 -29.52 -9.00
C MET A 573 -16.21 -30.43 -10.01
N THR A 574 -16.80 -30.59 -11.20
CA THR A 574 -16.26 -31.42 -12.29
C THR A 574 -15.64 -30.61 -13.44
N THR A 575 -15.98 -29.34 -13.56
CA THR A 575 -15.42 -28.47 -14.61
C THR A 575 -13.90 -28.40 -14.51
N PRO A 576 -13.18 -28.61 -15.63
CA PRO A 576 -11.72 -28.44 -15.66
C PRO A 576 -11.30 -27.02 -15.29
N ILE A 577 -10.25 -26.89 -14.46
CA ILE A 577 -9.70 -25.60 -14.03
C ILE A 577 -8.23 -25.54 -14.43
N GLN A 578 -7.81 -24.40 -14.91
CA GLN A 578 -6.40 -24.09 -15.14
C GLN A 578 -6.06 -22.73 -14.54
N LEU A 579 -4.86 -22.59 -13.95
CA LEU A 579 -4.32 -21.33 -13.48
C LEU A 579 -3.25 -20.81 -14.44
N VAL A 580 -3.28 -19.52 -14.68
CA VAL A 580 -2.27 -18.79 -15.45
C VAL A 580 -1.80 -17.62 -14.58
N PHE A 581 -0.51 -17.54 -14.30
CA PHE A 581 0.09 -16.43 -13.58
C PHE A 581 0.98 -15.60 -14.51
N GLN A 582 1.10 -14.32 -14.20
CA GLN A 582 2.11 -13.47 -14.82
C GLN A 582 3.50 -14.04 -14.56
N SER A 583 4.41 -13.84 -15.50
CA SER A 583 5.84 -14.11 -15.30
C SER A 583 6.53 -12.96 -14.58
N ILE A 584 7.68 -13.22 -13.95
CA ILE A 584 8.48 -12.17 -13.31
C ILE A 584 9.05 -11.23 -14.39
N GLU A 585 9.46 -11.77 -15.53
CA GLU A 585 9.94 -11.02 -16.69
C GLU A 585 8.85 -10.09 -17.21
N GLY A 586 7.63 -10.60 -17.41
CA GLY A 586 6.48 -9.81 -17.83
C GLY A 586 6.10 -8.72 -16.83
N LEU A 587 6.21 -9.01 -15.52
CA LEU A 587 6.03 -7.99 -14.48
C LEU A 587 7.03 -6.84 -14.64
N HIS A 588 8.32 -7.15 -14.79
CA HIS A 588 9.36 -6.12 -14.90
C HIS A 588 9.30 -5.34 -16.22
N GLU A 589 8.82 -5.95 -17.30
CA GLU A 589 8.55 -5.25 -18.56
C GLU A 589 7.36 -4.30 -18.43
N ALA A 590 6.28 -4.74 -17.79
CA ALA A 590 5.09 -3.92 -17.59
C ALA A 590 5.31 -2.80 -16.57
N ILE A 591 6.12 -3.03 -15.53
CA ILE A 591 6.35 -2.11 -14.41
C ILE A 591 7.88 -1.86 -14.22
N PRO A 592 8.54 -1.21 -15.17
CA PRO A 592 10.00 -1.13 -15.18
C PRO A 592 10.61 -0.29 -14.06
N LYS A 593 9.83 0.62 -13.45
CA LYS A 593 10.28 1.55 -12.40
C LYS A 593 10.06 1.04 -10.99
N HIS A 594 9.30 -0.05 -10.78
CA HIS A 594 8.99 -0.61 -9.46
C HIS A 594 9.46 -2.05 -9.41
N LYS A 595 10.75 -2.24 -9.11
CA LYS A 595 11.43 -3.53 -9.17
C LYS A 595 11.36 -4.33 -7.87
N GLY A 596 10.71 -3.81 -6.84
CA GLY A 596 10.50 -4.51 -5.58
C GLY A 596 9.56 -5.70 -5.78
N ASP A 597 10.13 -6.90 -5.74
CA ASP A 597 9.48 -8.17 -6.10
C ASP A 597 9.77 -9.30 -5.10
N TRP A 598 10.25 -8.98 -3.90
CA TRP A 598 10.71 -9.94 -2.88
C TRP A 598 9.68 -11.01 -2.53
N TYR A 599 8.38 -10.72 -2.61
CA TYR A 599 7.30 -11.67 -2.35
C TYR A 599 7.13 -12.69 -3.49
N PHE A 600 7.71 -12.44 -4.67
CA PHE A 600 7.77 -13.38 -5.79
C PHE A 600 9.10 -14.13 -5.85
N THR A 601 10.22 -13.42 -5.64
CA THR A 601 11.59 -13.92 -5.86
C THR A 601 12.31 -14.36 -4.58
N GLY A 602 11.90 -13.85 -3.41
CA GLY A 602 12.60 -14.04 -2.14
C GLY A 602 13.86 -13.19 -1.97
N HIS A 603 14.08 -12.18 -2.85
CA HIS A 603 15.19 -11.23 -2.77
C HIS A 603 14.76 -9.99 -1.99
N TYR A 604 14.91 -10.03 -0.68
CA TYR A 604 14.54 -8.91 0.18
C TYR A 604 15.50 -7.75 0.03
N PRO A 605 15.00 -6.49 -0.07
CA PRO A 605 15.85 -5.31 -0.19
C PRO A 605 16.63 -4.98 1.07
N THR A 606 16.14 -5.41 2.26
CA THR A 606 16.80 -5.12 3.53
C THR A 606 17.26 -6.38 4.24
N PRO A 607 18.35 -6.30 5.03
CA PRO A 607 18.81 -7.42 5.86
C PRO A 607 17.74 -7.93 6.82
N GLY A 608 16.95 -7.01 7.40
CA GLY A 608 15.86 -7.36 8.31
C GLY A 608 14.76 -8.16 7.63
N GLY A 609 14.46 -7.89 6.35
CA GLY A 609 13.49 -8.67 5.58
C GLY A 609 13.94 -10.11 5.39
N THR A 610 15.20 -10.33 5.03
CA THR A 610 15.80 -11.68 4.92
C THR A 610 15.75 -12.42 6.27
N LYS A 611 16.16 -11.77 7.35
CA LYS A 611 16.11 -12.32 8.72
C LYS A 611 14.69 -12.77 9.09
N LEU A 612 13.69 -11.93 8.83
CA LEU A 612 12.30 -12.25 9.15
C LEU A 612 11.75 -13.40 8.28
N CYS A 613 12.19 -13.53 7.03
CA CYS A 613 11.82 -14.67 6.19
C CYS A 613 12.36 -15.99 6.76
N ASN A 614 13.62 -16.01 7.18
CA ASN A 614 14.23 -17.17 7.84
C ASN A 614 13.48 -17.51 9.13
N GLN A 615 13.17 -16.52 9.95
CA GLN A 615 12.42 -16.71 11.21
C GLN A 615 10.99 -17.22 10.94
N SER A 616 10.33 -16.73 9.90
CA SER A 616 8.98 -17.17 9.53
C SER A 616 8.95 -18.64 9.13
N PHE A 617 9.97 -19.12 8.41
CA PHE A 617 10.06 -20.53 8.06
C PHE A 617 10.36 -21.42 9.28
N VAL A 618 11.27 -21.01 10.15
CA VAL A 618 11.53 -21.70 11.43
C VAL A 618 10.25 -21.78 12.25
N ASN A 619 9.53 -20.67 12.42
CA ASN A 619 8.27 -20.65 13.16
C ASN A 619 7.19 -21.55 12.51
N TYR A 620 7.13 -21.62 11.18
CA TYR A 620 6.22 -22.53 10.47
C TYR A 620 6.54 -23.99 10.80
N ILE A 621 7.81 -24.40 10.75
CA ILE A 621 8.20 -25.78 11.05
C ILE A 621 7.85 -26.14 12.49
N GLU A 622 8.22 -25.31 13.46
CA GLU A 622 8.04 -25.58 14.89
C GLU A 622 6.58 -25.53 15.34
N ASN A 623 5.77 -24.66 14.76
CA ASN A 623 4.40 -24.43 15.24
C ASN A 623 3.31 -25.08 14.39
N VAL A 624 3.57 -25.41 13.13
CA VAL A 624 2.56 -25.91 12.18
C VAL A 624 2.93 -27.26 11.60
N TYR A 625 4.17 -27.41 11.11
CA TYR A 625 4.57 -28.60 10.37
C TYR A 625 4.83 -29.82 11.24
N HIS A 626 5.46 -29.66 12.41
CA HIS A 626 5.77 -30.72 13.37
C HIS A 626 4.64 -31.00 14.37
N LYS A 627 3.54 -30.24 14.33
CA LYS A 627 2.31 -30.55 15.09
C LYS A 627 1.38 -31.45 14.32
#